data_08ed94e707677d1a9a660d794a471152
#
_entry.id   08ed94e707677d1a9a660d794a471152
#
_cell.length_a   1.000
_cell.length_b   1.000
_cell.length_c   1.000
_cell.angle_alpha   90.00
_cell.angle_beta   90.00
_cell.angle_gamma   90.00
#
_symmetry.space_group_name_H-M   'P 1'
#
loop_
_entity.id
_entity.type
_entity.pdbx_description
1 polymer ?
#
loop_
_entity_poly.entity_id
_entity_poly.type
_entity_poly.pdbx_seq_one_letter_code
_entity_poly.pdbx_strand_id
1 'polypeptide(L)'
;VRSAACFSHALIRTGLIALALLWVAGLTGCVRHLFPEPGLYDVRREMVQLPDSTLKVTYVKPVAPPTPAFLVLFVTGDAGWQGASKPVFEHMAKLGYCIAAYNSRQALKITKQSGDKLTLVEGRVDLTSMIDQARRALGLPDRAPTILTGVSRGASMVVLGAANKKMQPLLAGSIAVGLTKEADYLGAPDPSVHLPGIETNEKGQILLYPVIDRIGSLPIAVIQSTGDKYVPAAEARGLFGPDTPTRRLYTIEATNHGFSGGRDELMRDLDAALTWITSMPARH
;
A
#
# COMPACT_ATOMS: atom_id res chain seq x y z
N VAL A 1 -5.82 6.65 -75.09
CA VAL A 1 -5.31 7.26 -73.86
C VAL A 1 -5.84 6.45 -72.68
N ARG A 2 -5.04 5.56 -72.14
CA ARG A 2 -5.38 4.68 -71.03
C ARG A 2 -4.23 4.74 -70.01
N SER A 3 -4.64 4.61 -68.71
CA SER A 3 -3.84 4.12 -67.60
C SER A 3 -3.11 5.14 -66.76
N ALA A 4 -3.71 5.46 -65.59
CA ALA A 4 -3.02 5.72 -64.33
C ALA A 4 -4.02 5.80 -63.17
N ALA A 5 -4.41 4.67 -62.60
CA ALA A 5 -5.08 4.60 -61.32
C ALA A 5 -5.06 3.17 -60.75
N CYS A 6 -3.93 2.73 -60.20
CA CYS A 6 -3.89 1.49 -59.41
C CYS A 6 -2.63 1.35 -58.54
N PHE A 7 -2.24 2.36 -57.74
CA PHE A 7 -1.06 2.19 -56.87
C PHE A 7 -1.16 2.89 -55.51
N SER A 8 -2.34 3.24 -54.99
CA SER A 8 -2.41 3.97 -53.71
C SER A 8 -3.14 3.26 -52.56
N HIS A 9 -3.64 2.05 -52.70
CA HIS A 9 -4.38 1.36 -51.65
C HIS A 9 -3.56 0.34 -50.80
N ALA A 10 -2.38 -0.06 -51.24
CA ALA A 10 -1.56 -1.05 -50.54
C ALA A 10 -0.70 -0.46 -49.40
N LEU A 11 -0.33 0.82 -49.48
CA LEU A 11 0.56 1.48 -48.52
C LEU A 11 -0.15 1.97 -47.24
N ILE A 12 -1.48 2.16 -47.27
CA ILE A 12 -2.23 2.67 -46.10
C ILE A 12 -2.56 1.55 -45.12
N ARG A 13 -2.72 0.30 -45.59
CA ARG A 13 -3.04 -0.82 -44.70
C ARG A 13 -1.84 -1.34 -43.86
N THR A 14 -0.62 -1.23 -44.36
CA THR A 14 0.58 -1.64 -43.63
C THR A 14 0.98 -0.64 -42.54
N GLY A 15 0.71 0.65 -42.74
CA GLY A 15 1.00 1.68 -41.72
C GLY A 15 0.11 1.59 -40.48
N LEU A 16 -1.17 1.23 -40.62
CA LEU A 16 -2.12 1.11 -39.51
C LEU A 16 -1.84 -0.12 -38.63
N ILE A 17 -1.36 -1.22 -39.22
CA ILE A 17 -1.01 -2.42 -38.44
C ILE A 17 0.28 -2.19 -37.64
N ALA A 18 1.24 -1.46 -38.18
CA ALA A 18 2.48 -1.11 -37.47
C ALA A 18 2.22 -0.15 -36.29
N LEU A 19 1.29 0.81 -36.42
CA LEU A 19 0.91 1.71 -35.31
C LEU A 19 0.15 0.96 -34.21
N ALA A 20 -0.73 0.01 -34.57
CA ALA A 20 -1.46 -0.80 -33.59
C ALA A 20 -0.53 -1.72 -32.77
N LEU A 21 0.50 -2.29 -33.41
CA LEU A 21 1.51 -3.11 -32.74
C LEU A 21 2.44 -2.29 -31.83
N LEU A 22 2.74 -1.04 -32.18
CA LEU A 22 3.50 -0.12 -31.32
C LEU A 22 2.69 0.33 -30.09
N TRP A 23 1.38 0.47 -30.20
CA TRP A 23 0.51 0.80 -29.06
C TRP A 23 0.38 -0.35 -28.07
N VAL A 24 0.31 -1.60 -28.53
CA VAL A 24 0.29 -2.80 -27.65
C VAL A 24 1.62 -3.01 -26.95
N ALA A 25 2.75 -2.75 -27.63
CA ALA A 25 4.09 -2.82 -27.02
C ALA A 25 4.33 -1.72 -25.97
N GLY A 26 3.73 -0.52 -26.14
CA GLY A 26 3.83 0.58 -25.17
C GLY A 26 3.12 0.34 -23.86
N LEU A 27 2.05 -0.47 -23.84
CA LEU A 27 1.30 -0.82 -22.64
C LEU A 27 1.95 -1.93 -21.80
N THR A 28 2.77 -2.77 -22.42
CA THR A 28 3.51 -3.85 -21.72
C THR A 28 4.85 -3.38 -21.13
N GLY A 29 5.41 -2.27 -21.61
CA GLY A 29 6.73 -1.75 -21.20
C GLY A 29 6.78 -1.28 -19.73
N CYS A 30 5.69 -0.72 -19.18
CA CYS A 30 5.68 -0.21 -17.81
C CYS A 30 5.59 -1.30 -16.71
N VAL A 31 5.24 -2.54 -17.05
CA VAL A 31 5.18 -3.65 -16.08
C VAL A 31 6.55 -4.29 -15.87
N ARG A 32 7.39 -4.32 -16.92
CA ARG A 32 8.74 -4.92 -16.87
C ARG A 32 9.72 -4.22 -15.93
N HIS A 33 9.46 -2.96 -15.53
CA HIS A 33 10.33 -2.20 -14.63
C HIS A 33 10.10 -2.47 -13.13
N LEU A 34 8.97 -3.08 -12.74
CA LEU A 34 8.72 -3.41 -11.34
C LEU A 34 9.32 -4.77 -10.96
N PHE A 35 9.37 -5.73 -11.90
CA PHE A 35 9.93 -7.06 -11.64
C PHE A 35 10.87 -7.44 -12.80
N PRO A 36 12.20 -7.38 -12.60
CA PRO A 36 13.18 -7.69 -13.64
C PRO A 36 13.25 -9.18 -14.02
N GLU A 37 12.65 -10.07 -13.23
CA GLU A 37 12.70 -11.52 -13.44
C GLU A 37 11.35 -12.04 -13.98
N PRO A 38 11.17 -12.14 -15.32
CA PRO A 38 9.95 -12.69 -15.90
C PRO A 38 9.78 -14.17 -15.52
N GLY A 39 8.56 -14.54 -15.14
CA GLY A 39 8.20 -15.94 -14.87
C GLY A 39 8.15 -16.35 -13.40
N LEU A 40 8.66 -15.53 -12.48
CA LEU A 40 8.55 -15.81 -11.03
C LEU A 40 7.24 -15.30 -10.42
N TYR A 41 6.57 -14.36 -11.10
CA TYR A 41 5.37 -13.71 -10.61
C TYR A 41 4.33 -13.53 -11.72
N ASP A 42 3.07 -13.76 -11.39
CA ASP A 42 1.93 -13.24 -12.16
C ASP A 42 1.64 -11.83 -11.66
N VAL A 43 1.85 -10.83 -12.53
CA VAL A 43 1.62 -9.41 -12.21
C VAL A 43 0.51 -8.85 -13.07
N ARG A 44 -0.58 -8.42 -12.43
CA ARG A 44 -1.74 -7.86 -13.09
C ARG A 44 -2.06 -6.47 -12.55
N ARG A 45 -2.63 -5.63 -13.41
CA ARG A 45 -3.15 -4.31 -13.02
C ARG A 45 -4.59 -4.21 -13.47
N GLU A 46 -5.46 -3.94 -12.53
CA GLU A 46 -6.90 -3.88 -12.76
C GLU A 46 -7.50 -2.60 -12.16
N MET A 47 -8.59 -2.14 -12.77
CA MET A 47 -9.45 -1.13 -12.18
C MET A 47 -10.45 -1.85 -11.30
N VAL A 48 -10.35 -1.65 -10.00
CA VAL A 48 -11.21 -2.27 -9.01
C VAL A 48 -12.36 -1.33 -8.70
N GLN A 49 -13.58 -1.80 -8.93
CA GLN A 49 -14.78 -1.06 -8.55
C GLN A 49 -15.04 -1.26 -7.05
N LEU A 50 -15.03 -0.17 -6.32
CA LEU A 50 -15.46 -0.09 -4.92
C LEU A 50 -16.86 0.53 -4.86
N PRO A 51 -17.59 0.45 -3.75
CA PRO A 51 -18.96 0.97 -3.66
C PRO A 51 -19.12 2.40 -4.21
N ASP A 52 -18.20 3.29 -3.90
CA ASP A 52 -18.29 4.71 -4.27
C ASP A 52 -17.12 5.19 -5.16
N SER A 53 -16.30 4.29 -5.68
CA SER A 53 -15.09 4.69 -6.39
C SER A 53 -14.48 3.58 -7.24
N THR A 54 -13.53 3.96 -8.10
CA THR A 54 -12.72 3.02 -8.87
C THR A 54 -11.26 3.26 -8.57
N LEU A 55 -10.54 2.22 -8.22
CA LEU A 55 -9.13 2.28 -7.82
C LEU A 55 -8.27 1.36 -8.68
N LYS A 56 -7.14 1.87 -9.17
CA LYS A 56 -6.16 1.04 -9.88
C LYS A 56 -5.34 0.23 -8.89
N VAL A 57 -5.45 -1.08 -8.97
CA VAL A 57 -4.75 -2.03 -8.10
C VAL A 57 -3.73 -2.83 -8.91
N THR A 58 -2.55 -3.02 -8.34
CA THR A 58 -1.53 -3.93 -8.86
C THR A 58 -1.55 -5.19 -8.02
N TYR A 59 -1.84 -6.31 -8.63
CA TYR A 59 -1.78 -7.63 -8.02
C TYR A 59 -0.48 -8.32 -8.37
N VAL A 60 0.14 -8.97 -7.39
CA VAL A 60 1.33 -9.80 -7.55
C VAL A 60 1.06 -11.14 -6.88
N LYS A 61 1.17 -12.21 -7.66
CA LYS A 61 1.07 -13.58 -7.18
C LYS A 61 2.37 -14.31 -7.51
N PRO A 62 3.12 -14.80 -6.53
CA PRO A 62 4.23 -15.71 -6.78
C PRO A 62 3.73 -16.98 -7.47
N VAL A 63 4.55 -17.58 -8.34
CA VAL A 63 4.22 -18.84 -9.01
C VAL A 63 4.05 -19.98 -7.99
N ALA A 64 4.85 -19.96 -6.92
CA ALA A 64 4.77 -20.93 -5.80
C ALA A 64 4.64 -20.16 -4.47
N PRO A 65 3.43 -19.70 -4.09
CA PRO A 65 3.25 -19.03 -2.81
C PRO A 65 3.44 -20.01 -1.65
N PRO A 66 3.99 -19.55 -0.51
CA PRO A 66 4.11 -20.37 0.70
C PRO A 66 2.74 -20.77 1.25
N THR A 67 2.71 -21.83 2.08
CA THR A 67 1.50 -22.27 2.77
C THR A 67 1.70 -22.10 4.30
N PRO A 68 0.83 -21.40 5.02
CA PRO A 68 -0.34 -20.68 4.51
C PRO A 68 0.05 -19.43 3.71
N ALA A 69 -0.72 -19.14 2.66
CA ALA A 69 -0.52 -17.91 1.87
C ALA A 69 -1.08 -16.71 2.61
N PHE A 70 -0.27 -15.67 2.77
CA PHE A 70 -0.69 -14.39 3.31
C PHE A 70 -1.02 -13.40 2.18
N LEU A 71 -2.07 -12.62 2.36
CA LEU A 71 -2.31 -11.42 1.56
C LEU A 71 -1.57 -10.24 2.20
N VAL A 72 -0.79 -9.51 1.42
CA VAL A 72 -0.33 -8.18 1.80
C VAL A 72 -1.18 -7.15 1.07
N LEU A 73 -1.89 -6.30 1.79
CA LEU A 73 -2.51 -5.11 1.22
C LEU A 73 -1.52 -3.95 1.39
N PHE A 74 -0.94 -3.52 0.26
CA PHE A 74 0.16 -2.55 0.25
C PHE A 74 -0.29 -1.17 -0.22
N VAL A 75 0.09 -0.14 0.53
CA VAL A 75 -0.24 1.26 0.20
C VAL A 75 1.04 2.08 0.03
N THR A 76 1.21 2.71 -1.14
CA THR A 76 2.38 3.54 -1.41
C THR A 76 2.36 4.86 -0.61
N GLY A 77 3.50 5.53 -0.52
CA GLY A 77 3.60 6.91 -0.06
C GLY A 77 3.12 7.92 -1.09
N ASP A 78 3.22 9.21 -0.77
CA ASP A 78 2.84 10.33 -1.64
C ASP A 78 3.59 10.38 -2.97
N ALA A 79 4.83 9.93 -2.97
CA ALA A 79 5.63 9.81 -4.20
C ALA A 79 5.24 8.59 -5.08
N GLY A 80 4.18 7.86 -4.71
CA GLY A 80 3.76 6.64 -5.40
C GLY A 80 4.82 5.55 -5.28
N TRP A 81 5.23 4.99 -6.41
CA TRP A 81 6.23 3.90 -6.50
C TRP A 81 7.69 4.36 -6.31
N GLN A 82 7.93 5.60 -5.91
CA GLN A 82 9.27 6.13 -5.63
C GLN A 82 9.64 5.96 -4.15
N GLY A 83 10.87 6.35 -3.82
CA GLY A 83 11.38 6.29 -2.46
C GLY A 83 11.46 4.86 -1.92
N ALA A 84 10.97 4.62 -0.72
CA ALA A 84 10.94 3.30 -0.09
C ALA A 84 9.81 2.39 -0.60
N SER A 85 8.76 2.95 -1.25
CA SER A 85 7.58 2.16 -1.66
C SER A 85 7.92 1.01 -2.61
N LYS A 86 8.70 1.28 -3.66
CA LYS A 86 9.07 0.25 -4.64
C LYS A 86 9.92 -0.86 -4.04
N PRO A 87 11.07 -0.58 -3.37
CA PRO A 87 11.89 -1.64 -2.81
C PRO A 87 11.19 -2.45 -1.71
N VAL A 88 10.38 -1.84 -0.86
CA VAL A 88 9.58 -2.58 0.15
C VAL A 88 8.59 -3.53 -0.52
N PHE A 89 7.86 -3.06 -1.53
CA PHE A 89 6.93 -3.88 -2.30
C PHE A 89 7.61 -5.05 -3.02
N GLU A 90 8.71 -4.79 -3.73
CA GLU A 90 9.47 -5.81 -4.46
C GLU A 90 10.07 -6.85 -3.50
N HIS A 91 10.55 -6.41 -2.35
CA HIS A 91 11.11 -7.31 -1.34
C HIS A 91 10.06 -8.28 -0.79
N MET A 92 8.87 -7.80 -0.44
CA MET A 92 7.78 -8.68 0.02
C MET A 92 7.34 -9.67 -1.07
N ALA A 93 7.33 -9.25 -2.34
CA ALA A 93 7.05 -10.16 -3.44
C ALA A 93 8.13 -11.26 -3.56
N LYS A 94 9.42 -10.91 -3.41
CA LYS A 94 10.53 -11.88 -3.41
C LYS A 94 10.45 -12.88 -2.26
N LEU A 95 9.90 -12.46 -1.12
CA LEU A 95 9.63 -13.35 0.02
C LEU A 95 8.43 -14.29 -0.21
N GLY A 96 7.73 -14.15 -1.33
CA GLY A 96 6.63 -15.04 -1.71
C GLY A 96 5.25 -14.58 -1.26
N TYR A 97 5.09 -13.35 -0.77
CA TYR A 97 3.78 -12.83 -0.39
C TYR A 97 2.91 -12.54 -1.63
N CYS A 98 1.62 -12.87 -1.52
CA CYS A 98 0.61 -12.42 -2.47
C CYS A 98 0.23 -10.97 -2.14
N ILE A 99 0.37 -10.05 -3.10
CA ILE A 99 0.24 -8.61 -2.83
C ILE A 99 -0.87 -7.99 -3.68
N ALA A 100 -1.73 -7.20 -3.05
CA ALA A 100 -2.58 -6.23 -3.70
C ALA A 100 -2.12 -4.83 -3.30
N ALA A 101 -1.73 -4.01 -4.28
CA ALA A 101 -1.10 -2.72 -4.01
C ALA A 101 -1.80 -1.58 -4.73
N TYR A 102 -1.98 -0.45 -4.06
CA TYR A 102 -2.53 0.76 -4.66
C TYR A 102 -1.78 2.03 -4.24
N ASN A 103 -2.00 3.09 -5.00
CA ASN A 103 -1.36 4.39 -4.79
C ASN A 103 -2.19 5.25 -3.84
N SER A 104 -1.62 5.68 -2.72
CA SER A 104 -2.27 6.52 -1.71
C SER A 104 -2.83 7.83 -2.30
N ARG A 105 -2.12 8.47 -3.24
CA ARG A 105 -2.60 9.71 -3.88
C ARG A 105 -3.86 9.49 -4.70
N GLN A 106 -4.00 8.33 -5.33
CA GLN A 106 -5.19 7.98 -6.10
C GLN A 106 -6.39 7.80 -5.15
N ALA A 107 -6.19 7.10 -4.04
CA ALA A 107 -7.20 6.94 -3.01
C ALA A 107 -7.65 8.30 -2.43
N LEU A 108 -6.71 9.22 -2.15
CA LEU A 108 -7.01 10.57 -1.67
C LEU A 108 -7.76 11.44 -2.69
N LYS A 109 -7.45 11.30 -3.99
CA LYS A 109 -8.18 12.05 -5.04
C LYS A 109 -9.66 11.64 -5.06
N ILE A 110 -9.92 10.34 -4.99
CA ILE A 110 -11.28 9.79 -4.92
C ILE A 110 -12.03 10.42 -3.74
N THR A 111 -11.43 10.43 -2.59
CA THR A 111 -11.99 11.01 -1.36
C THR A 111 -12.32 12.50 -1.50
N LYS A 112 -11.41 13.30 -2.08
CA LYS A 112 -11.61 14.74 -2.25
C LYS A 112 -12.70 15.10 -3.27
N GLN A 113 -12.84 14.31 -4.34
CA GLN A 113 -13.80 14.57 -5.42
C GLN A 113 -15.25 14.36 -5.01
N SER A 114 -15.48 13.56 -4.02
CA SER A 114 -16.82 13.15 -3.64
C SER A 114 -17.49 14.03 -2.60
N GLY A 115 -16.78 15.02 -2.05
CA GLY A 115 -17.34 15.98 -1.10
C GLY A 115 -17.77 15.41 0.25
N ASP A 116 -17.63 14.09 0.45
CA ASP A 116 -18.00 13.49 1.72
C ASP A 116 -16.88 13.65 2.72
N LYS A 117 -17.30 13.95 3.91
CA LYS A 117 -16.44 13.97 5.10
C LYS A 117 -15.92 12.56 5.32
N LEU A 118 -14.60 12.40 5.31
CA LEU A 118 -13.98 11.14 5.68
C LEU A 118 -14.39 10.79 7.11
N THR A 119 -15.22 9.78 7.23
CA THR A 119 -15.23 9.05 8.48
C THR A 119 -13.99 8.16 8.47
N LEU A 120 -13.12 8.30 9.46
CA LEU A 120 -11.93 7.47 9.67
C LEU A 120 -12.22 5.96 9.69
N VAL A 121 -13.46 5.61 9.91
CA VAL A 121 -13.96 4.24 9.99
C VAL A 121 -14.16 3.64 8.60
N GLU A 122 -14.37 4.48 7.61
CA GLU A 122 -14.87 4.07 6.28
C GLU A 122 -14.17 4.81 5.15
N GLY A 123 -12.96 5.34 5.37
CA GLY A 123 -12.30 6.04 4.26
C GLY A 123 -12.74 5.40 2.94
N ARG A 124 -13.11 6.17 1.92
CA ARG A 124 -13.81 5.68 0.70
C ARG A 124 -13.11 4.57 -0.08
N VAL A 125 -11.93 4.16 0.33
CA VAL A 125 -11.41 2.84 0.05
C VAL A 125 -11.97 1.93 1.14
N ASP A 126 -13.09 1.30 0.87
CA ASP A 126 -13.58 0.20 1.70
C ASP A 126 -12.52 -0.90 1.72
N LEU A 127 -11.66 -0.84 2.74
CA LEU A 127 -10.54 -1.78 2.87
C LEU A 127 -11.04 -3.22 3.06
N THR A 128 -12.23 -3.41 3.61
CA THR A 128 -12.84 -4.74 3.74
C THR A 128 -13.16 -5.30 2.36
N SER A 129 -13.90 -4.55 1.55
CA SER A 129 -14.19 -4.93 0.16
C SER A 129 -12.90 -5.10 -0.67
N MET A 130 -11.89 -4.26 -0.41
CA MET A 130 -10.59 -4.39 -1.09
C MET A 130 -9.88 -5.70 -0.73
N ILE A 131 -9.87 -6.10 0.54
CA ILE A 131 -9.28 -7.38 0.98
C ILE A 131 -10.01 -8.54 0.31
N ASP A 132 -11.33 -8.54 0.30
CA ASP A 132 -12.12 -9.62 -0.29
C ASP A 132 -11.92 -9.71 -1.81
N GLN A 133 -11.88 -8.57 -2.50
CA GLN A 133 -11.59 -8.54 -3.93
C GLN A 133 -10.15 -9.00 -4.21
N ALA A 134 -9.18 -8.60 -3.41
CA ALA A 134 -7.80 -9.01 -3.55
C ALA A 134 -7.62 -10.53 -3.35
N ARG A 135 -8.28 -11.11 -2.35
CA ARG A 135 -8.27 -12.56 -2.12
C ARG A 135 -8.81 -13.31 -3.35
N ARG A 136 -9.96 -12.89 -3.88
CA ARG A 136 -10.54 -13.49 -5.09
C ARG A 136 -9.62 -13.32 -6.31
N ALA A 137 -9.12 -12.12 -6.56
CA ALA A 137 -8.25 -11.84 -7.69
C ALA A 137 -6.95 -12.66 -7.67
N LEU A 138 -6.40 -12.92 -6.48
CA LEU A 138 -5.18 -13.70 -6.29
C LEU A 138 -5.43 -15.21 -6.11
N GLY A 139 -6.71 -15.64 -6.05
CA GLY A 139 -7.08 -17.04 -5.81
C GLY A 139 -6.66 -17.52 -4.43
N LEU A 140 -6.75 -16.65 -3.43
CA LEU A 140 -6.50 -16.97 -2.03
C LEU A 140 -7.79 -17.47 -1.35
N PRO A 141 -7.66 -18.27 -0.26
CA PRO A 141 -8.80 -18.59 0.59
C PRO A 141 -9.52 -17.35 1.12
N ASP A 142 -10.83 -17.41 1.30
CA ASP A 142 -11.65 -16.28 1.80
C ASP A 142 -11.16 -15.76 3.16
N ARG A 143 -10.54 -16.62 3.97
CA ARG A 143 -9.98 -16.28 5.28
C ARG A 143 -8.45 -16.20 5.29
N ALA A 144 -7.82 -16.05 4.12
CA ALA A 144 -6.36 -15.87 4.08
C ALA A 144 -5.97 -14.68 4.99
N PRO A 145 -5.02 -14.85 5.91
CA PRO A 145 -4.64 -13.77 6.82
C PRO A 145 -4.04 -12.62 6.04
N THR A 146 -4.42 -11.39 6.40
CA THR A 146 -3.99 -10.17 5.69
C THR A 146 -3.04 -9.35 6.55
N ILE A 147 -1.93 -8.92 5.98
CA ILE A 147 -1.00 -7.95 6.57
C ILE A 147 -1.21 -6.61 5.86
N LEU A 148 -1.58 -5.57 6.61
CA LEU A 148 -1.59 -4.21 6.07
C LEU A 148 -0.16 -3.68 6.07
N THR A 149 0.33 -3.19 4.93
CA THR A 149 1.66 -2.58 4.85
C THR A 149 1.60 -1.27 4.09
N GLY A 150 2.25 -0.25 4.60
CA GLY A 150 2.27 1.04 3.92
C GLY A 150 3.52 1.85 4.20
N VAL A 151 3.83 2.77 3.27
CA VAL A 151 5.00 3.64 3.34
C VAL A 151 4.55 5.10 3.44
N SER A 152 5.09 5.88 4.37
CA SER A 152 4.80 7.30 4.53
C SER A 152 3.28 7.55 4.67
N ARG A 153 2.62 8.26 3.78
CA ARG A 153 1.16 8.40 3.78
C ARG A 153 0.44 7.05 3.80
N GLY A 154 0.96 6.05 3.09
CA GLY A 154 0.44 4.68 3.16
C GLY A 154 0.56 4.09 4.57
N ALA A 155 1.64 4.38 5.30
CA ALA A 155 1.80 3.97 6.69
C ALA A 155 0.70 4.56 7.59
N SER A 156 0.34 5.82 7.37
CA SER A 156 -0.77 6.45 8.08
C SER A 156 -2.11 5.76 7.80
N MET A 157 -2.39 5.42 6.52
CA MET A 157 -3.60 4.68 6.13
C MET A 157 -3.65 3.30 6.78
N VAL A 158 -2.51 2.63 6.88
CA VAL A 158 -2.39 1.31 7.51
C VAL A 158 -2.67 1.37 9.01
N VAL A 159 -2.14 2.37 9.72
CA VAL A 159 -2.41 2.59 11.15
C VAL A 159 -3.90 2.82 11.40
N LEU A 160 -4.53 3.69 10.60
CA LEU A 160 -5.96 3.96 10.70
C LEU A 160 -6.80 2.72 10.38
N GLY A 161 -6.46 1.98 9.33
CA GLY A 161 -7.10 0.72 8.97
C GLY A 161 -6.98 -0.33 10.06
N ALA A 162 -5.79 -0.51 10.65
CA ALA A 162 -5.55 -1.45 11.74
C ALA A 162 -6.31 -1.08 13.04
N ALA A 163 -6.55 0.21 13.28
CA ALA A 163 -7.34 0.68 14.40
C ALA A 163 -8.85 0.47 14.22
N ASN A 164 -9.32 0.19 13.00
CA ASN A 164 -10.71 -0.09 12.72
C ASN A 164 -11.11 -1.47 13.23
N LYS A 165 -11.99 -1.52 14.23
CA LYS A 165 -12.44 -2.76 14.87
C LYS A 165 -13.13 -3.74 13.93
N LYS A 166 -13.79 -3.26 12.86
CA LYS A 166 -14.41 -4.12 11.85
C LYS A 166 -13.38 -4.84 10.97
N MET A 167 -12.20 -4.24 10.79
CA MET A 167 -11.13 -4.83 10.01
C MET A 167 -10.26 -5.82 10.78
N GLN A 168 -10.10 -5.62 12.08
CA GLN A 168 -9.19 -6.41 12.90
C GLN A 168 -9.36 -7.93 12.76
N PRO A 169 -10.58 -8.51 12.63
CA PRO A 169 -10.74 -9.95 12.40
C PRO A 169 -10.18 -10.45 11.07
N LEU A 170 -9.97 -9.56 10.09
CA LEU A 170 -9.41 -9.91 8.78
C LEU A 170 -7.87 -9.86 8.77
N LEU A 171 -7.27 -9.26 9.81
CA LEU A 171 -5.86 -8.89 9.83
C LEU A 171 -5.02 -9.83 10.70
N ALA A 172 -3.86 -10.22 10.18
CA ALA A 172 -2.79 -10.85 10.96
C ALA A 172 -1.93 -9.80 11.68
N GLY A 173 -1.77 -8.60 11.08
CA GLY A 173 -1.01 -7.51 11.64
C GLY A 173 -0.86 -6.34 10.67
N SER A 174 -0.04 -5.37 11.05
CA SER A 174 0.25 -4.21 10.21
C SER A 174 1.71 -3.75 10.32
N ILE A 175 2.24 -3.19 9.21
CA ILE A 175 3.60 -2.65 9.12
C ILE A 175 3.53 -1.23 8.56
N ALA A 176 3.97 -0.25 9.34
CA ALA A 176 4.01 1.16 8.99
C ALA A 176 5.47 1.61 8.79
N VAL A 177 5.87 1.89 7.54
CA VAL A 177 7.24 2.30 7.18
C VAL A 177 7.29 3.82 7.00
N GLY A 178 8.09 4.52 7.79
CA GLY A 178 8.18 5.98 7.77
C GLY A 178 6.85 6.63 8.19
N LEU A 179 6.33 6.28 9.36
CA LEU A 179 5.09 6.84 9.89
C LEU A 179 5.27 8.31 10.25
N THR A 180 4.36 9.17 9.80
CA THR A 180 4.32 10.59 10.18
C THR A 180 3.59 10.80 11.51
N LYS A 181 3.73 11.96 12.14
CA LYS A 181 2.98 12.27 13.39
C LYS A 181 1.51 12.49 13.12
N GLU A 182 1.21 13.16 12.03
CA GLU A 182 -0.13 13.61 11.67
C GLU A 182 -0.53 13.11 10.28
N ALA A 183 -1.82 13.02 10.05
CA ALA A 183 -2.41 12.69 8.76
C ALA A 183 -3.47 13.70 8.32
N ASP A 184 -3.34 14.19 7.08
CA ASP A 184 -4.21 15.19 6.43
C ASP A 184 -5.36 14.54 5.64
N TYR A 185 -5.99 13.51 6.16
CA TYR A 185 -6.96 12.79 5.34
C TYR A 185 -8.27 13.51 5.11
N LEU A 186 -8.63 14.34 6.05
CA LEU A 186 -10.01 14.78 6.18
C LEU A 186 -10.33 16.06 5.39
N GLY A 187 -9.37 16.65 4.71
CA GLY A 187 -9.55 18.02 4.24
C GLY A 187 -9.63 18.96 5.45
N ALA A 188 -10.20 20.14 5.28
CA ALA A 188 -10.47 21.00 6.42
C ALA A 188 -11.43 20.27 7.39
N PRO A 189 -11.07 20.14 8.68
CA PRO A 189 -11.92 19.44 9.63
C PRO A 189 -13.26 20.16 9.70
N ASP A 190 -14.33 19.38 9.69
CA ASP A 190 -15.58 19.89 10.22
C ASP A 190 -15.47 19.86 11.74
N PRO A 191 -15.44 21.02 12.42
CA PRO A 191 -15.33 21.05 13.87
C PRO A 191 -16.47 20.29 14.58
N SER A 192 -17.56 20.01 13.86
CA SER A 192 -18.71 19.25 14.39
C SER A 192 -18.49 17.73 14.33
N VAL A 193 -17.48 17.22 13.61
CA VAL A 193 -17.17 15.79 13.54
C VAL A 193 -16.20 15.44 14.66
N HIS A 194 -16.75 15.15 15.81
CA HIS A 194 -15.97 14.54 16.88
C HIS A 194 -15.87 13.03 16.61
N LEU A 195 -14.65 12.56 16.31
CA LEU A 195 -14.38 11.13 16.15
C LEU A 195 -14.02 10.56 17.54
N PRO A 196 -14.89 9.80 18.21
CA PRO A 196 -14.64 9.35 19.56
C PRO A 196 -13.30 8.63 19.69
N GLY A 197 -12.42 9.15 20.56
CA GLY A 197 -11.09 8.57 20.84
C GLY A 197 -10.08 8.72 19.71
N ILE A 198 -10.26 9.65 18.78
CA ILE A 198 -9.24 10.09 17.83
C ILE A 198 -8.89 11.53 18.16
N GLU A 199 -7.61 11.73 18.40
CA GLU A 199 -7.06 13.05 18.69
C GLU A 199 -6.69 13.75 17.41
N THR A 200 -6.98 15.06 17.35
CA THR A 200 -6.57 15.94 16.26
C THR A 200 -5.79 17.12 16.82
N ASN A 201 -4.86 17.65 16.03
CA ASN A 201 -4.19 18.90 16.37
C ASN A 201 -5.09 20.11 16.02
N GLU A 202 -4.60 21.34 16.30
CA GLU A 202 -5.32 22.59 16.02
C GLU A 202 -5.67 22.80 14.55
N LYS A 203 -4.94 22.12 13.62
CA LYS A 203 -5.21 22.14 12.17
C LYS A 203 -6.21 21.04 11.75
N GLY A 204 -6.71 20.26 12.70
CA GLY A 204 -7.61 19.13 12.47
C GLY A 204 -6.94 17.90 11.83
N GLN A 205 -5.63 17.84 11.84
CA GLN A 205 -4.89 16.66 11.41
C GLN A 205 -4.94 15.61 12.53
N ILE A 206 -5.10 14.36 12.13
CA ILE A 206 -5.17 13.24 13.08
C ILE A 206 -3.79 12.96 13.64
N LEU A 207 -3.68 12.82 14.95
CA LEU A 207 -2.49 12.36 15.63
C LEU A 207 -2.39 10.84 15.52
N LEU A 208 -1.39 10.33 14.80
CA LEU A 208 -1.30 8.90 14.44
C LEU A 208 -0.78 8.00 15.56
N TYR A 209 0.15 8.48 16.39
CA TYR A 209 0.70 7.66 17.48
C TYR A 209 -0.34 7.33 18.55
N PRO A 210 -1.21 8.25 18.99
CA PRO A 210 -2.34 7.90 19.86
C PRO A 210 -3.31 6.89 19.23
N VAL A 211 -3.47 6.89 17.90
CA VAL A 211 -4.30 5.88 17.20
C VAL A 211 -3.73 4.46 17.36
N ILE A 212 -2.41 4.31 17.49
CA ILE A 212 -1.77 3.00 17.68
C ILE A 212 -2.29 2.31 18.95
N ASP A 213 -2.59 3.03 20.02
CA ASP A 213 -3.14 2.46 21.25
C ASP A 213 -4.51 1.80 21.04
N ARG A 214 -5.27 2.23 20.03
CA ARG A 214 -6.57 1.64 19.66
C ARG A 214 -6.45 0.33 18.88
N ILE A 215 -5.28 0.03 18.32
CA ILE A 215 -5.05 -1.23 17.61
C ILE A 215 -5.15 -2.42 18.57
N GLY A 216 -4.76 -2.22 19.84
CA GLY A 216 -4.95 -3.20 20.89
C GLY A 216 -4.06 -4.43 20.71
N SER A 217 -4.66 -5.61 20.62
CA SER A 217 -3.93 -6.88 20.52
C SER A 217 -3.51 -7.26 19.10
N LEU A 218 -3.84 -6.49 18.06
CA LEU A 218 -3.35 -6.72 16.71
C LEU A 218 -1.86 -6.33 16.62
N PRO A 219 -0.97 -7.21 16.12
CA PRO A 219 0.45 -6.87 15.96
C PRO A 219 0.65 -5.68 15.05
N ILE A 220 1.44 -4.69 15.50
CA ILE A 220 1.89 -3.56 14.70
C ILE A 220 3.39 -3.37 14.79
N ALA A 221 4.05 -3.28 13.63
CA ALA A 221 5.43 -2.87 13.49
C ALA A 221 5.50 -1.46 12.88
N VAL A 222 6.29 -0.59 13.49
CA VAL A 222 6.68 0.71 12.90
C VAL A 222 8.16 0.62 12.56
N ILE A 223 8.54 1.03 11.35
CA ILE A 223 9.94 1.08 10.90
C ILE A 223 10.28 2.55 10.60
N GLN A 224 11.26 3.11 11.30
CA GLN A 224 11.54 4.54 11.27
C GLN A 224 13.02 4.85 11.02
N SER A 225 13.31 5.86 10.19
CA SER A 225 14.64 6.33 9.88
C SER A 225 15.15 7.32 10.94
N THR A 226 16.43 7.22 11.31
CA THR A 226 17.09 8.19 12.21
C THR A 226 17.15 9.59 11.61
N GLY A 227 17.33 9.71 10.29
CA GLY A 227 17.37 10.98 9.57
C GLY A 227 16.03 11.41 8.97
N ASP A 228 14.90 10.87 9.44
CA ASP A 228 13.58 11.28 8.96
C ASP A 228 13.27 12.72 9.42
N LYS A 229 13.05 13.60 8.44
CA LYS A 229 12.74 15.01 8.71
C LYS A 229 11.35 15.26 9.29
N TYR A 230 10.43 14.30 9.16
CA TYR A 230 9.07 14.42 9.69
C TYR A 230 8.99 13.91 11.12
N VAL A 231 9.56 12.73 11.37
CA VAL A 231 9.64 12.12 12.70
C VAL A 231 10.92 11.29 12.75
N PRO A 232 12.04 11.84 13.27
CA PRO A 232 13.24 11.06 13.52
C PRO A 232 12.95 9.86 14.43
N ALA A 233 13.68 8.76 14.26
CA ALA A 233 13.42 7.52 15.01
C ALA A 233 13.43 7.71 16.54
N ALA A 234 14.27 8.59 17.08
CA ALA A 234 14.29 8.91 18.51
C ALA A 234 12.99 9.57 18.97
N GLU A 235 12.44 10.50 18.18
CA GLU A 235 11.15 11.12 18.46
C GLU A 235 10.00 10.10 18.31
N ALA A 236 10.05 9.29 17.26
CA ALA A 236 9.09 8.19 17.06
C ALA A 236 9.07 7.24 18.26
N ARG A 237 10.22 6.88 18.80
CA ARG A 237 10.35 6.05 20.01
C ARG A 237 9.70 6.71 21.22
N GLY A 238 9.88 8.01 21.42
CA GLY A 238 9.23 8.76 22.50
C GLY A 238 7.70 8.72 22.39
N LEU A 239 7.15 8.88 21.18
CA LEU A 239 5.71 8.85 20.91
C LEU A 239 5.11 7.43 20.95
N PHE A 240 5.87 6.45 20.47
CA PHE A 240 5.42 5.05 20.40
C PHE A 240 5.51 4.33 21.74
N GLY A 241 6.42 4.76 22.61
CA GLY A 241 6.73 4.11 23.88
C GLY A 241 7.56 2.82 23.71
N PRO A 242 7.66 1.98 24.76
CA PRO A 242 8.42 0.74 24.72
C PRO A 242 7.73 -0.31 23.82
N ASP A 243 8.52 -1.26 23.35
CA ASP A 243 8.00 -2.44 22.68
C ASP A 243 7.16 -3.29 23.65
N THR A 244 6.16 -3.95 23.10
CA THR A 244 5.26 -4.85 23.82
C THR A 244 5.11 -6.16 23.04
N PRO A 245 4.42 -7.18 23.56
CA PRO A 245 4.14 -8.39 22.78
C PRO A 245 3.43 -8.15 21.45
N THR A 246 2.70 -7.02 21.30
CA THR A 246 1.93 -6.68 20.08
C THR A 246 2.40 -5.41 19.40
N ARG A 247 3.45 -4.75 19.87
CA ARG A 247 3.94 -3.47 19.32
C ARG A 247 5.46 -3.50 19.22
N ARG A 248 6.01 -3.22 18.05
CA ARG A 248 7.46 -3.10 17.83
C ARG A 248 7.80 -1.88 17.01
N LEU A 249 8.89 -1.19 17.40
CA LEU A 249 9.47 -0.12 16.61
C LEU A 249 10.89 -0.49 16.23
N TYR A 250 11.18 -0.52 14.94
CA TYR A 250 12.49 -0.73 14.35
C TYR A 250 13.09 0.62 13.97
N THR A 251 14.35 0.81 14.31
CA THR A 251 15.09 2.03 14.01
C THR A 251 16.15 1.74 12.97
N ILE A 252 16.11 2.45 11.84
CA ILE A 252 17.04 2.29 10.72
C ILE A 252 18.00 3.47 10.69
N GLU A 253 19.30 3.20 10.67
CA GLU A 253 20.31 4.21 10.44
C GLU A 253 20.26 4.65 8.97
N ALA A 254 19.63 5.79 8.70
CA ALA A 254 19.44 6.31 7.36
C ALA A 254 19.35 7.83 7.34
N THR A 255 19.67 8.45 6.20
CA THR A 255 19.85 9.90 6.09
C THR A 255 18.57 10.69 5.84
N ASN A 256 17.45 10.01 5.54
CA ASN A 256 16.20 10.70 5.23
C ASN A 256 14.97 9.79 5.37
N HIS A 257 13.79 10.39 5.23
CA HIS A 257 12.49 9.71 5.20
C HIS A 257 12.37 8.59 4.15
N GLY A 258 13.15 8.64 3.08
CA GLY A 258 13.20 7.62 2.03
C GLY A 258 14.16 6.47 2.34
N PHE A 259 14.78 6.43 3.54
CA PHE A 259 15.74 5.43 3.99
C PHE A 259 17.01 5.34 3.13
N SER A 260 17.49 6.46 2.58
CA SER A 260 18.76 6.50 1.86
C SER A 260 19.92 6.16 2.79
N GLY A 261 20.82 5.29 2.34
CA GLY A 261 21.92 4.76 3.13
C GLY A 261 21.59 3.58 4.06
N GLY A 262 20.31 3.37 4.41
CA GLY A 262 19.84 2.29 5.28
C GLY A 262 18.95 1.24 4.61
N ARG A 263 19.04 1.07 3.28
CA ARG A 263 18.12 0.18 2.54
C ARG A 263 18.23 -1.29 2.92
N ASP A 264 19.44 -1.78 3.11
CA ASP A 264 19.66 -3.19 3.46
C ASP A 264 19.16 -3.48 4.88
N GLU A 265 19.35 -2.53 5.79
CA GLU A 265 18.82 -2.60 7.15
C GLU A 265 17.28 -2.55 7.14
N LEU A 266 16.69 -1.66 6.34
CA LEU A 266 15.23 -1.62 6.12
C LEU A 266 14.67 -2.97 5.67
N MET A 267 15.35 -3.67 4.74
CA MET A 267 14.88 -4.98 4.29
C MET A 267 15.02 -6.04 5.39
N ARG A 268 16.12 -6.06 6.16
CA ARG A 268 16.28 -6.98 7.30
C ARG A 268 15.22 -6.78 8.36
N ASP A 269 14.91 -5.52 8.71
CA ASP A 269 13.92 -5.21 9.73
C ASP A 269 12.49 -5.45 9.23
N LEU A 270 12.24 -5.28 7.93
CA LEU A 270 11.00 -5.70 7.29
C LEU A 270 10.81 -7.22 7.39
N ASP A 271 11.87 -8.02 7.14
CA ASP A 271 11.86 -9.47 7.32
C ASP A 271 11.57 -9.86 8.77
N ALA A 272 12.21 -9.19 9.72
CA ALA A 272 11.99 -9.41 11.14
C ALA A 272 10.54 -9.08 11.56
N ALA A 273 9.99 -7.97 11.04
CA ALA A 273 8.60 -7.58 11.30
C ALA A 273 7.60 -8.57 10.70
N LEU A 274 7.81 -8.99 9.45
CA LEU A 274 6.98 -9.99 8.77
C LEU A 274 7.02 -11.34 9.50
N THR A 275 8.22 -11.83 9.83
CA THR A 275 8.41 -13.07 10.58
C THR A 275 7.71 -13.01 11.94
N TRP A 276 7.88 -11.90 12.67
CA TRP A 276 7.21 -11.72 13.95
C TRP A 276 5.68 -11.73 13.82
N ILE A 277 5.10 -11.01 12.87
CA ILE A 277 3.64 -10.99 12.65
C ILE A 277 3.12 -12.37 12.28
N THR A 278 3.80 -13.06 11.36
CA THR A 278 3.34 -14.37 10.85
C THR A 278 3.55 -15.52 11.85
N SER A 279 4.41 -15.35 12.85
CA SER A 279 4.60 -16.30 13.95
C SER A 279 3.58 -16.17 15.08
N MET A 280 2.76 -15.09 15.07
CA MET A 280 1.72 -14.91 16.09
C MET A 280 0.61 -15.95 15.92
N PRO A 281 0.01 -16.43 17.03
CA PRO A 281 -1.15 -17.32 16.96
C PRO A 281 -2.26 -16.73 16.10
N ALA A 282 -2.91 -17.58 15.30
CA ALA A 282 -4.09 -17.17 14.55
C ALA A 282 -5.16 -16.63 15.51
N ARG A 283 -5.73 -15.48 15.18
CA ARG A 283 -6.79 -14.85 15.97
C ARG A 283 -8.14 -15.41 15.48
N HIS A 284 -8.85 -16.03 16.37
CA HIS A 284 -10.18 -16.61 16.12
C HIS A 284 -11.30 -15.63 16.48
#